data_720291a50ba436959229bfc96f47849d
#
_entry.id   720291a50ba436959229bfc96f47849d
#
_cell.length_a   1.000
_cell.length_b   1.000
_cell.length_c   1.000
_cell.angle_alpha   90.00
_cell.angle_beta   90.00
_cell.angle_gamma   90.00
#
_symmetry.space_group_name_H-M   'P 1'
#
loop_
_entity.id
_entity.type
_entity.pdbx_description
1 polymer ?
#
loop_
_entity_poly.entity_id
_entity_poly.type
_entity_poly.pdbx_seq_one_letter_code
_entity_poly.pdbx_strand_id
1 'polypeptide(L)'
;HGNISEEMVQLSSGLFGLKQYPHVDAYEAGYLAMKTLIQIIRGEVETETALVHIPMFTNCCNACTFNLPMKKFTDHVAAYAKEHQLIDATYFHGFPYADVACAGASVVVVAKKGQGAQKAAEELAHWIWDNRHDLDVECLSTAQAVDRALEELKKPGKGYVVINEASDNPGGGCPCDGTWMLQELLRRDLPRSILGYIFDPEFAAKAHAAGVGGKVSGLLGGKTDKIHGDPVEIKEAVVCALSDGKATFVSPMNAGLPLDFGKTARIRVGNVEVIVISILATQTLDDRAFLVTGADLNDYDIVSIKSTNHFRAFFQPRAKAIVTTNPPGIHTADYKLLTYHKVPRPIY
;
A
#
# COMPACT_ATOMS: atom_id res chain seq x y z
N HIS A 1 9.73 -0.43 4.23
CA HIS A 1 9.31 -1.77 4.66
C HIS A 1 10.14 -2.84 3.94
N GLY A 2 11.04 -3.45 4.67
CA GLY A 2 11.89 -4.55 4.17
C GLY A 2 12.32 -5.39 5.34
N ASN A 3 12.58 -6.66 5.09
CA ASN A 3 13.19 -7.56 6.06
C ASN A 3 14.70 -7.47 5.89
N ILE A 4 15.41 -7.06 6.92
CA ILE A 4 16.84 -6.80 6.86
C ILE A 4 17.58 -7.98 7.49
N SER A 5 18.51 -8.58 6.77
CA SER A 5 19.37 -9.65 7.31
C SER A 5 20.70 -9.09 7.83
N GLU A 6 21.31 -9.82 8.76
CA GLU A 6 22.67 -9.53 9.23
C GLU A 6 23.68 -9.49 8.07
N GLU A 7 23.51 -10.40 7.11
CA GLU A 7 24.39 -10.49 5.95
C GLU A 7 24.33 -9.24 5.07
N MET A 8 23.15 -8.62 4.89
CA MET A 8 23.01 -7.36 4.17
C MET A 8 23.86 -6.25 4.81
N VAL A 9 23.86 -6.19 6.13
CA VAL A 9 24.64 -5.19 6.88
C VAL A 9 26.13 -5.50 6.81
N GLN A 10 26.53 -6.76 6.99
CA GLN A 10 27.94 -7.18 6.97
C GLN A 10 28.60 -6.98 5.60
N LEU A 11 27.85 -7.10 4.50
CA LEU A 11 28.34 -6.97 3.13
C LEU A 11 28.25 -5.54 2.57
N SER A 12 27.79 -4.57 3.37
CA SER A 12 27.64 -3.18 2.94
C SER A 12 28.45 -2.21 3.81
N SER A 13 28.92 -1.12 3.20
CA SER A 13 29.56 -0.01 3.93
C SER A 13 28.54 0.91 4.62
N GLY A 14 27.26 0.72 4.36
CA GLY A 14 26.12 1.41 4.96
C GLY A 14 24.82 0.98 4.30
N LEU A 15 23.75 0.91 5.07
CA LEU A 15 22.43 0.53 4.58
C LEU A 15 21.45 1.68 4.82
N PHE A 16 20.96 2.26 3.74
CA PHE A 16 20.08 3.43 3.74
C PHE A 16 18.69 3.03 3.26
N GLY A 17 17.70 3.16 4.11
CA GLY A 17 16.31 2.83 3.79
C GLY A 17 15.49 4.05 3.40
N LEU A 18 14.39 3.81 2.66
CA LEU A 18 13.32 4.78 2.53
C LEU A 18 12.64 4.92 3.90
N LYS A 19 12.42 6.16 4.33
CA LYS A 19 11.86 6.48 5.66
C LYS A 19 10.37 6.78 5.58
N GLN A 20 9.87 6.99 4.37
CA GLN A 20 8.47 7.32 4.16
C GLN A 20 7.69 6.18 3.51
N TYR A 21 6.46 6.04 3.93
CA TYR A 21 5.47 5.15 3.36
C TYR A 21 4.15 5.92 3.24
N PRO A 22 3.77 6.41 2.08
CA PRO A 22 4.27 6.19 0.69
C PRO A 22 5.74 6.59 0.46
N HIS A 23 6.42 5.88 -0.45
CA HIS A 23 7.83 6.09 -0.79
C HIS A 23 8.03 7.34 -1.66
N VAL A 24 8.03 8.50 -1.05
CA VAL A 24 8.23 9.78 -1.74
C VAL A 24 9.61 10.41 -1.49
N ASP A 25 10.45 9.72 -0.70
CA ASP A 25 11.79 10.15 -0.26
C ASP A 25 12.94 9.35 -0.93
N ALA A 26 12.67 8.73 -2.08
CA ALA A 26 13.66 7.89 -2.76
C ALA A 26 14.87 8.71 -3.24
N TYR A 27 14.66 9.96 -3.67
CA TYR A 27 15.74 10.84 -4.07
C TYR A 27 16.67 11.18 -2.90
N GLU A 28 16.10 11.57 -1.77
CA GLU A 28 16.84 11.97 -0.56
C GLU A 28 17.64 10.79 0.01
N ALA A 29 17.03 9.60 0.08
CA ALA A 29 17.72 8.39 0.53
C ALA A 29 18.87 8.00 -0.42
N GLY A 30 18.63 8.01 -1.73
CA GLY A 30 19.66 7.73 -2.73
C GLY A 30 20.80 8.77 -2.73
N TYR A 31 20.46 10.05 -2.58
CA TYR A 31 21.44 11.12 -2.49
C TYR A 31 22.33 10.96 -1.24
N LEU A 32 21.76 10.68 -0.08
CA LEU A 32 22.51 10.46 1.16
C LEU A 32 23.43 9.24 1.05
N ALA A 33 22.92 8.12 0.52
CA ALA A 33 23.70 6.91 0.30
C ALA A 33 24.91 7.17 -0.65
N MET A 34 24.67 7.83 -1.77
CA MET A 34 25.73 8.15 -2.74
C MET A 34 26.75 9.15 -2.18
N LYS A 35 26.30 10.19 -1.48
CA LYS A 35 27.18 11.14 -0.80
C LYS A 35 28.09 10.44 0.20
N THR A 36 27.55 9.57 1.03
CA THR A 36 28.31 8.80 2.02
C THR A 36 29.32 7.88 1.34
N LEU A 37 28.91 7.17 0.28
CA LEU A 37 29.81 6.31 -0.51
C LEU A 37 31.01 7.10 -1.09
N ILE A 38 30.77 8.28 -1.65
CA ILE A 38 31.84 9.14 -2.16
C ILE A 38 32.82 9.55 -1.05
N GLN A 39 32.31 9.89 0.13
CA GLN A 39 33.17 10.24 1.28
C GLN A 39 34.02 9.07 1.76
N ILE A 40 33.44 7.84 1.78
CA ILE A 40 34.19 6.62 2.10
C ILE A 40 35.30 6.37 1.07
N ILE A 41 35.01 6.45 -0.24
CA ILE A 41 36.02 6.25 -1.31
C ILE A 41 37.14 7.26 -1.20
N ARG A 42 36.85 8.50 -0.79
CA ARG A 42 37.87 9.55 -0.63
C ARG A 42 38.64 9.45 0.68
N GLY A 43 38.28 8.51 1.56
CA GLY A 43 38.90 8.39 2.88
C GLY A 43 38.50 9.53 3.86
N GLU A 44 37.43 10.26 3.55
CA GLU A 44 36.94 11.38 4.38
C GLU A 44 36.14 10.89 5.59
N VAL A 45 35.57 9.67 5.51
CA VAL A 45 34.80 9.02 6.56
C VAL A 45 35.02 7.52 6.55
N GLU A 46 35.12 6.92 7.72
CA GLU A 46 34.91 5.49 7.96
C GLU A 46 33.55 5.35 8.66
N THR A 47 32.78 4.36 8.21
CA THR A 47 31.43 4.11 8.76
C THR A 47 31.39 2.84 9.60
N GLU A 48 30.46 2.80 10.53
CA GLU A 48 29.98 1.58 11.18
C GLU A 48 28.47 1.49 11.02
N THR A 49 27.99 0.27 10.79
CA THR A 49 26.53 0.02 10.61
C THR A 49 26.11 -1.02 11.62
N ALA A 50 25.02 -0.73 12.32
CA ALA A 50 24.42 -1.64 13.30
C ALA A 50 22.99 -1.98 12.89
N LEU A 51 22.59 -3.22 13.19
CA LEU A 51 21.23 -3.75 13.00
C LEU A 51 20.72 -4.30 14.33
N VAL A 52 19.52 -3.93 14.71
CA VAL A 52 18.79 -4.54 15.81
C VAL A 52 17.42 -4.97 15.36
N HIS A 53 17.14 -6.27 15.44
CA HIS A 53 15.81 -6.83 15.19
C HIS A 53 14.88 -6.59 16.37
N ILE A 54 13.65 -6.22 16.08
CA ILE A 54 12.58 -6.07 17.07
C ILE A 54 11.61 -7.24 16.82
N PRO A 55 11.31 -8.07 17.83
CA PRO A 55 10.48 -9.26 17.65
C PRO A 55 9.00 -8.90 17.48
N MET A 56 8.69 -8.13 16.45
CA MET A 56 7.33 -7.70 16.12
C MET A 56 7.11 -7.57 14.62
N PHE A 57 5.87 -7.74 14.21
CA PHE A 57 5.37 -7.29 12.91
C PHE A 57 4.67 -5.95 13.06
N THR A 58 5.05 -4.98 12.25
CA THR A 58 4.31 -3.72 12.18
C THR A 58 3.20 -3.87 11.16
N ASN A 59 1.96 -3.62 11.58
CA ASN A 59 0.82 -3.71 10.69
C ASN A 59 0.91 -2.67 9.56
N CYS A 60 0.94 -3.15 8.32
CA CYS A 60 1.06 -2.29 7.14
C CYS A 60 -0.07 -1.25 7.04
N CYS A 61 -1.28 -1.53 7.54
CA CYS A 61 -2.39 -0.57 7.50
C CYS A 61 -2.14 0.67 8.35
N ASN A 62 -1.34 0.55 9.45
CA ASN A 62 -0.95 1.67 10.31
C ASN A 62 0.45 2.23 10.00
N ALA A 63 1.10 1.73 8.96
CA ALA A 63 2.48 2.10 8.63
C ALA A 63 2.61 3.39 7.79
N CYS A 64 1.52 4.14 7.57
CA CYS A 64 1.58 5.41 6.83
C CYS A 64 2.31 6.48 7.63
N THR A 65 3.48 6.91 7.14
CA THR A 65 4.33 7.89 7.83
C THR A 65 3.81 9.33 7.77
N PHE A 66 2.78 9.61 6.98
CA PHE A 66 2.14 10.93 6.96
C PHE A 66 1.18 11.15 8.13
N ASN A 67 0.77 10.07 8.79
CA ASN A 67 -0.27 10.07 9.81
C ASN A 67 0.21 9.40 11.11
N LEU A 68 -0.42 9.76 12.22
CA LEU A 68 -0.35 8.93 13.43
C LEU A 68 -0.99 7.56 13.16
N PRO A 69 -0.50 6.51 13.78
CA PRO A 69 0.58 6.49 14.77
C PRO A 69 2.00 6.49 14.17
N MET A 70 2.21 6.00 12.93
CA MET A 70 3.56 5.78 12.38
C MET A 70 4.39 7.06 12.30
N LYS A 71 3.77 8.22 12.06
CA LYS A 71 4.48 9.51 12.06
C LYS A 71 5.24 9.77 13.37
N LYS A 72 4.68 9.40 14.53
CA LYS A 72 5.35 9.49 15.83
C LYS A 72 6.68 8.73 15.83
N PHE A 73 6.71 7.53 15.27
CA PHE A 73 7.88 6.65 15.23
C PHE A 73 8.95 7.20 14.29
N THR A 74 8.58 7.59 13.10
CA THR A 74 9.53 8.16 12.13
C THR A 74 10.09 9.50 12.57
N ASP A 75 9.27 10.37 13.16
CA ASP A 75 9.72 11.65 13.72
C ASP A 75 10.71 11.44 14.87
N HIS A 76 10.47 10.46 15.77
CA HIS A 76 11.36 10.12 16.86
C HIS A 76 12.72 9.64 16.35
N VAL A 77 12.74 8.69 15.40
CA VAL A 77 13.98 8.17 14.80
C VAL A 77 14.77 9.30 14.13
N ALA A 78 14.09 10.18 13.39
CA ALA A 78 14.73 11.32 12.73
C ALA A 78 15.32 12.33 13.74
N ALA A 79 14.58 12.63 14.80
CA ALA A 79 15.03 13.53 15.87
C ALA A 79 16.26 12.95 16.60
N TYR A 80 16.22 11.67 16.95
CA TYR A 80 17.32 10.95 17.57
C TYR A 80 18.57 10.96 16.69
N ALA A 81 18.43 10.64 15.40
CA ALA A 81 19.55 10.65 14.46
C ALA A 81 20.22 12.04 14.35
N LYS A 82 19.41 13.10 14.35
CA LYS A 82 19.89 14.48 14.32
C LYS A 82 20.62 14.86 15.62
N GLU A 83 20.05 14.54 16.78
CA GLU A 83 20.62 14.85 18.10
C GLU A 83 21.98 14.17 18.29
N HIS A 84 22.08 12.90 17.89
CA HIS A 84 23.30 12.10 18.01
C HIS A 84 24.25 12.23 16.81
N GLN A 85 23.96 13.13 15.86
CA GLN A 85 24.77 13.39 14.65
C GLN A 85 25.11 12.11 13.86
N LEU A 86 24.19 11.15 13.82
CA LEU A 86 24.30 9.94 13.04
C LEU A 86 24.27 10.26 11.53
N ILE A 87 24.92 9.45 10.71
CA ILE A 87 24.83 9.59 9.25
C ILE A 87 23.43 9.25 8.79
N ASP A 88 22.87 8.14 9.31
CA ASP A 88 21.50 7.71 9.05
C ASP A 88 20.95 6.84 10.19
N ALA A 89 19.64 6.88 10.39
CA ALA A 89 18.91 5.90 11.17
C ALA A 89 17.58 5.60 10.48
N THR A 90 17.27 4.31 10.33
CA THR A 90 16.05 3.87 9.66
C THR A 90 15.32 2.83 10.51
N TYR A 91 14.04 3.06 10.78
CA TYR A 91 13.10 2.06 11.27
C TYR A 91 12.50 1.33 10.09
N PHE A 92 12.88 0.07 9.92
CA PHE A 92 12.26 -0.85 8.99
C PHE A 92 11.13 -1.59 9.69
N HIS A 93 9.91 -1.34 9.31
CA HIS A 93 8.75 -1.99 9.94
C HIS A 93 8.50 -3.43 9.47
N GLY A 94 9.38 -3.94 8.60
CA GLY A 94 9.33 -5.31 8.10
C GLY A 94 8.33 -5.52 6.98
N PHE A 95 8.32 -6.74 6.45
CA PHE A 95 7.36 -7.18 5.45
C PHE A 95 6.84 -8.57 5.86
N PRO A 96 5.69 -8.62 6.55
CA PRO A 96 5.19 -9.84 7.20
C PRO A 96 4.70 -10.92 6.23
N TYR A 97 4.55 -10.60 4.94
CA TYR A 97 4.08 -11.55 3.93
C TYR A 97 5.20 -12.42 3.33
N ALA A 98 6.43 -12.27 3.80
CA ALA A 98 7.56 -13.12 3.43
C ALA A 98 7.97 -14.01 4.61
N ASP A 99 7.89 -15.33 4.44
CA ASP A 99 8.33 -16.31 5.46
C ASP A 99 9.85 -16.51 5.37
N VAL A 100 10.60 -15.56 5.94
CA VAL A 100 12.06 -15.57 6.00
C VAL A 100 12.54 -15.37 7.44
N ALA A 101 13.74 -15.86 7.76
CA ALA A 101 14.28 -15.82 9.12
C ALA A 101 14.49 -14.40 9.68
N CYS A 102 14.68 -13.42 8.81
CA CYS A 102 14.84 -12.01 9.17
C CYS A 102 13.54 -11.20 9.05
N ALA A 103 12.37 -11.87 8.93
CA ALA A 103 11.10 -11.18 8.86
C ALA A 103 10.76 -10.50 10.19
N GLY A 104 10.32 -9.25 10.09
CA GLY A 104 9.94 -8.45 11.24
C GLY A 104 10.52 -7.04 11.21
N ALA A 105 10.20 -6.30 12.25
CA ALA A 105 10.70 -4.95 12.40
C ALA A 105 12.20 -4.93 12.75
N SER A 106 12.89 -3.88 12.34
CA SER A 106 14.29 -3.68 12.69
C SER A 106 14.69 -2.20 12.64
N VAL A 107 15.77 -1.88 13.33
CA VAL A 107 16.44 -0.57 13.26
C VAL A 107 17.81 -0.77 12.66
N VAL A 108 18.14 0.03 11.66
CA VAL A 108 19.50 0.14 11.14
C VAL A 108 20.02 1.54 11.41
N VAL A 109 21.23 1.62 11.96
CA VAL A 109 21.94 2.87 12.19
C VAL A 109 23.24 2.87 11.42
N VAL A 110 23.50 3.93 10.67
CA VAL A 110 24.79 4.21 10.04
C VAL A 110 25.43 5.41 10.73
N ALA A 111 26.61 5.22 11.29
CA ALA A 111 27.33 6.24 12.03
C ALA A 111 28.78 6.33 11.55
N LYS A 112 29.51 7.37 11.95
CA LYS A 112 30.97 7.36 11.79
C LYS A 112 31.57 6.33 12.75
N LYS A 113 32.59 5.67 12.33
CA LYS A 113 33.28 4.65 13.14
C LYS A 113 33.64 5.17 14.54
N GLY A 114 33.23 4.41 15.56
CA GLY A 114 33.43 4.75 16.97
C GLY A 114 32.37 5.70 17.58
N GLN A 115 31.32 6.06 16.84
CA GLN A 115 30.22 6.86 17.39
C GLN A 115 29.15 6.04 18.12
N GLY A 116 29.27 4.69 18.13
CA GLY A 116 28.38 3.82 18.91
C GLY A 116 27.07 3.50 18.18
N ALA A 117 27.14 3.15 16.88
CA ALA A 117 25.98 2.76 16.10
C ALA A 117 25.15 1.67 16.76
N GLN A 118 25.79 0.67 17.38
CA GLN A 118 25.11 -0.44 18.07
C GLN A 118 24.24 0.07 19.23
N LYS A 119 24.80 0.92 20.08
CA LYS A 119 24.06 1.50 21.22
C LYS A 119 22.87 2.32 20.74
N ALA A 120 23.06 3.15 19.70
CA ALA A 120 22.00 3.97 19.13
C ALA A 120 20.87 3.10 18.54
N ALA A 121 21.22 2.01 17.85
CA ALA A 121 20.23 1.07 17.31
C ALA A 121 19.44 0.36 18.42
N GLU A 122 20.09 -0.03 19.52
CA GLU A 122 19.45 -0.65 20.69
C GLU A 122 18.50 0.31 21.39
N GLU A 123 18.91 1.56 21.64
CA GLU A 123 18.06 2.58 22.28
C GLU A 123 16.80 2.87 21.44
N LEU A 124 16.95 3.02 20.12
CA LEU A 124 15.82 3.21 19.20
C LEU A 124 14.91 1.97 19.16
N ALA A 125 15.48 0.77 19.10
CA ALA A 125 14.71 -0.48 19.07
C ALA A 125 13.91 -0.67 20.37
N HIS A 126 14.50 -0.38 21.53
CA HIS A 126 13.80 -0.43 22.81
C HIS A 126 12.64 0.57 22.86
N TRP A 127 12.88 1.82 22.43
CA TRP A 127 11.82 2.82 22.40
C TRP A 127 10.66 2.41 21.47
N ILE A 128 10.95 1.85 20.29
CA ILE A 128 9.93 1.35 19.36
C ILE A 128 9.15 0.21 20.01
N TRP A 129 9.84 -0.74 20.65
CA TRP A 129 9.20 -1.86 21.33
C TRP A 129 8.27 -1.41 22.45
N ASP A 130 8.69 -0.45 23.28
CA ASP A 130 7.90 0.06 24.39
C ASP A 130 6.62 0.79 23.93
N ASN A 131 6.67 1.41 22.75
CA ASN A 131 5.53 2.11 22.14
C ASN A 131 4.74 1.25 21.13
N ARG A 132 5.04 -0.04 20.94
CA ARG A 132 4.47 -0.88 19.87
C ARG A 132 2.94 -0.93 19.84
N HIS A 133 2.29 -0.84 21.01
CA HIS A 133 0.83 -0.86 21.12
C HIS A 133 0.13 0.31 20.42
N ASP A 134 0.83 1.42 20.18
CA ASP A 134 0.28 2.51 19.38
C ASP A 134 0.06 2.10 17.92
N LEU A 135 0.74 1.01 17.47
CA LEU A 135 0.67 0.49 16.11
C LEU A 135 -0.43 -0.56 15.91
N ASP A 136 -1.18 -0.90 16.96
CA ASP A 136 -2.30 -1.82 16.85
C ASP A 136 -3.39 -1.24 15.94
N VAL A 137 -3.98 -2.08 15.10
CA VAL A 137 -4.94 -1.65 14.08
C VAL A 137 -6.31 -2.26 14.33
N GLU A 138 -7.35 -1.45 14.12
CA GLU A 138 -8.69 -1.95 13.97
C GLU A 138 -8.92 -2.42 12.52
N CYS A 139 -9.24 -3.70 12.34
CA CYS A 139 -9.54 -4.27 11.04
C CYS A 139 -11.05 -4.20 10.78
N LEU A 140 -11.46 -3.35 9.85
CA LEU A 140 -12.87 -3.25 9.45
C LEU A 140 -13.21 -4.29 8.39
N SER A 141 -14.37 -4.95 8.55
CA SER A 141 -14.99 -5.69 7.46
C SER A 141 -15.45 -4.74 6.34
N THR A 142 -15.74 -5.27 5.15
CA THR A 142 -16.25 -4.46 4.02
C THR A 142 -17.55 -3.75 4.39
N ALA A 143 -18.45 -4.42 5.11
CA ALA A 143 -19.73 -3.81 5.57
C ALA A 143 -19.47 -2.65 6.52
N GLN A 144 -18.62 -2.83 7.55
CA GLN A 144 -18.26 -1.76 8.49
C GLN A 144 -17.55 -0.59 7.81
N ALA A 145 -16.72 -0.87 6.82
CA ALA A 145 -16.03 0.18 6.07
C ALA A 145 -17.01 1.02 5.23
N VAL A 146 -18.00 0.39 4.61
CA VAL A 146 -19.06 1.11 3.88
C VAL A 146 -19.91 1.94 4.86
N ASP A 147 -20.30 1.38 6.01
CA ASP A 147 -21.04 2.12 7.03
C ASP A 147 -20.26 3.35 7.50
N ARG A 148 -18.98 3.18 7.81
CA ARG A 148 -18.10 4.28 8.19
C ARG A 148 -17.95 5.32 7.07
N ALA A 149 -17.84 4.90 5.82
CA ALA A 149 -17.77 5.83 4.69
C ALA A 149 -19.04 6.65 4.54
N LEU A 150 -20.21 6.03 4.70
CA LEU A 150 -21.51 6.73 4.69
C LEU A 150 -21.64 7.74 5.86
N GLU A 151 -21.09 7.43 7.03
CA GLU A 151 -21.02 8.37 8.15
C GLU A 151 -20.10 9.56 7.84
N GLU A 152 -18.93 9.30 7.24
CA GLU A 152 -18.00 10.37 6.85
C GLU A 152 -18.61 11.30 5.79
N LEU A 153 -19.43 10.78 4.89
CA LEU A 153 -20.16 11.59 3.91
C LEU A 153 -21.15 12.57 4.53
N LYS A 154 -21.76 12.24 5.68
CA LYS A 154 -22.70 13.11 6.42
C LYS A 154 -22.00 14.29 7.10
N LYS A 155 -20.69 14.20 7.37
CA LYS A 155 -19.93 15.29 8.01
C LYS A 155 -19.77 16.48 7.06
N PRO A 156 -19.57 17.71 7.57
CA PRO A 156 -19.26 18.86 6.73
C PRO A 156 -18.00 18.63 5.89
N GLY A 157 -17.98 19.22 4.69
CA GLY A 157 -16.86 19.15 3.76
C GLY A 157 -17.25 18.54 2.41
N LYS A 158 -16.49 18.88 1.37
CA LYS A 158 -16.68 18.38 0.00
C LYS A 158 -15.68 17.26 -0.30
N GLY A 159 -15.95 16.49 -1.34
CA GLY A 159 -15.11 15.43 -1.86
C GLY A 159 -15.67 14.04 -1.58
N TYR A 160 -15.05 13.07 -2.20
CA TYR A 160 -15.39 11.65 -2.08
C TYR A 160 -14.71 11.01 -0.86
N VAL A 161 -15.26 9.91 -0.39
CA VAL A 161 -14.62 9.04 0.60
C VAL A 161 -13.93 7.90 -0.14
N VAL A 162 -12.65 7.69 0.18
CA VAL A 162 -11.90 6.52 -0.33
C VAL A 162 -12.09 5.36 0.63
N ILE A 163 -12.48 4.19 0.10
CA ILE A 163 -12.39 2.91 0.82
C ILE A 163 -11.24 2.12 0.20
N ASN A 164 -10.14 1.97 0.93
CA ASN A 164 -9.04 1.14 0.44
C ASN A 164 -9.14 -0.30 0.99
N GLU A 165 -9.20 -1.26 0.10
CA GLU A 165 -9.08 -2.68 0.40
C GLU A 165 -7.59 -3.03 0.53
N ALA A 166 -7.12 -3.21 1.78
CA ALA A 166 -5.70 -3.39 2.06
C ALA A 166 -5.22 -4.82 1.80
N SER A 167 -6.11 -5.80 1.92
CA SER A 167 -5.80 -7.23 1.85
C SER A 167 -5.59 -7.76 0.42
N ASP A 168 -6.08 -7.05 -0.61
CA ASP A 168 -5.82 -7.35 -2.02
C ASP A 168 -5.00 -6.23 -2.66
N ASN A 169 -3.79 -6.02 -2.13
CA ASN A 169 -2.86 -5.00 -2.60
C ASN A 169 -1.86 -5.58 -3.62
N PRO A 170 -1.98 -5.29 -4.93
CA PRO A 170 -1.04 -5.81 -5.92
C PRO A 170 0.39 -5.30 -5.74
N GLY A 171 0.59 -4.16 -5.06
CA GLY A 171 1.92 -3.71 -4.64
C GLY A 171 2.59 -4.61 -3.59
N GLY A 172 1.82 -5.46 -2.92
CA GLY A 172 2.28 -6.50 -2.00
C GLY A 172 2.27 -7.90 -2.61
N GLY A 173 1.95 -8.04 -3.90
CA GLY A 173 1.92 -9.32 -4.61
C GLY A 173 0.55 -9.98 -4.71
N CYS A 174 -0.54 -9.27 -4.38
CA CYS A 174 -1.90 -9.80 -4.50
C CYS A 174 -2.41 -9.73 -5.94
N PRO A 175 -3.44 -10.56 -6.28
CA PRO A 175 -3.94 -10.70 -7.64
C PRO A 175 -4.73 -9.49 -8.15
N CYS A 176 -5.25 -8.63 -7.27
CA CYS A 176 -6.10 -7.50 -7.62
C CYS A 176 -7.44 -7.89 -8.29
N ASP A 177 -7.85 -9.13 -8.14
CA ASP A 177 -9.12 -9.64 -8.66
C ASP A 177 -10.13 -9.93 -7.53
N GLY A 178 -9.80 -9.59 -6.30
CA GLY A 178 -10.63 -9.78 -5.11
C GLY A 178 -11.99 -9.12 -5.22
N THR A 179 -13.01 -9.80 -4.70
CA THR A 179 -14.42 -9.44 -4.92
C THR A 179 -15.15 -8.98 -3.67
N TRP A 180 -14.51 -8.99 -2.49
CA TRP A 180 -15.19 -8.65 -1.24
C TRP A 180 -15.85 -7.28 -1.25
N MET A 181 -15.13 -6.25 -1.70
CA MET A 181 -15.70 -4.91 -1.82
C MET A 181 -16.72 -4.80 -2.94
N LEU A 182 -16.48 -5.49 -4.09
CA LEU A 182 -17.46 -5.53 -5.17
C LEU A 182 -18.79 -6.10 -4.69
N GLN A 183 -18.77 -7.25 -4.00
CA GLN A 183 -19.97 -7.88 -3.45
C GLN A 183 -20.73 -6.95 -2.52
N GLU A 184 -20.03 -6.25 -1.63
CA GLU A 184 -20.69 -5.34 -0.67
C GLU A 184 -21.29 -4.10 -1.34
N LEU A 185 -20.57 -3.49 -2.30
CA LEU A 185 -21.09 -2.35 -3.07
C LEU A 185 -22.35 -2.73 -3.86
N LEU A 186 -22.31 -3.89 -4.55
CA LEU A 186 -23.45 -4.40 -5.33
C LEU A 186 -24.62 -4.80 -4.43
N ARG A 187 -24.37 -5.45 -3.30
CA ARG A 187 -25.42 -5.82 -2.34
C ARG A 187 -26.20 -4.60 -1.83
N ARG A 188 -25.53 -3.47 -1.67
CA ARG A 188 -26.14 -2.20 -1.24
C ARG A 188 -26.66 -1.36 -2.41
N ASP A 189 -26.27 -1.69 -3.63
CA ASP A 189 -26.59 -0.94 -4.86
C ASP A 189 -26.33 0.57 -4.68
N LEU A 190 -25.14 0.90 -4.14
CA LEU A 190 -24.80 2.26 -3.73
C LEU A 190 -24.66 3.20 -4.92
N PRO A 191 -25.50 4.23 -5.04
CA PRO A 191 -25.37 5.21 -6.10
C PRO A 191 -24.08 6.02 -5.93
N ARG A 192 -23.58 6.56 -7.04
CA ARG A 192 -22.36 7.40 -7.06
C ARG A 192 -21.16 6.71 -6.39
N SER A 193 -21.04 5.37 -6.58
CA SER A 193 -19.89 4.60 -6.15
C SER A 193 -19.15 3.99 -7.33
N ILE A 194 -17.82 3.98 -7.23
CA ILE A 194 -16.94 3.37 -8.22
C ILE A 194 -15.87 2.52 -7.55
N LEU A 195 -15.60 1.34 -8.11
CA LEU A 195 -14.51 0.47 -7.70
C LEU A 195 -13.43 0.44 -8.77
N GLY A 196 -12.23 0.76 -8.43
CA GLY A 196 -11.10 0.75 -9.34
C GLY A 196 -9.87 0.16 -8.72
N TYR A 197 -9.46 -0.94 -9.20
CA TYR A 197 -9.92 -1.72 -10.35
C TYR A 197 -9.95 -3.20 -10.02
N ILE A 198 -10.57 -3.99 -10.90
CA ILE A 198 -10.49 -5.45 -10.87
C ILE A 198 -9.67 -5.91 -12.06
N PHE A 199 -8.65 -6.73 -11.81
CA PHE A 199 -7.88 -7.42 -12.84
C PHE A 199 -8.67 -8.62 -13.35
N ASP A 200 -9.24 -8.52 -14.56
CA ASP A 200 -9.96 -9.59 -15.22
C ASP A 200 -9.86 -9.45 -16.75
N PRO A 201 -8.81 -10.01 -17.37
CA PRO A 201 -8.60 -9.90 -18.82
C PRO A 201 -9.74 -10.46 -19.66
N GLU A 202 -10.37 -11.54 -19.18
CA GLU A 202 -11.50 -12.18 -19.88
C GLU A 202 -12.73 -11.27 -19.89
N PHE A 203 -13.09 -10.70 -18.73
CA PHE A 203 -14.24 -9.82 -18.65
C PHE A 203 -13.99 -8.49 -19.39
N ALA A 204 -12.78 -7.95 -19.32
CA ALA A 204 -12.38 -6.78 -20.12
C ALA A 204 -12.52 -7.05 -21.63
N ALA A 205 -12.10 -8.22 -22.10
CA ALA A 205 -12.27 -8.60 -23.51
C ALA A 205 -13.75 -8.71 -23.91
N LYS A 206 -14.60 -9.29 -23.06
CA LYS A 206 -16.06 -9.36 -23.29
C LYS A 206 -16.67 -7.96 -23.37
N ALA A 207 -16.29 -7.04 -22.48
CA ALA A 207 -16.77 -5.67 -22.50
C ALA A 207 -16.35 -4.95 -23.79
N HIS A 208 -15.09 -5.13 -24.23
CA HIS A 208 -14.62 -4.57 -25.50
C HIS A 208 -15.38 -5.13 -26.72
N ALA A 209 -15.72 -6.42 -26.71
CA ALA A 209 -16.50 -7.04 -27.77
C ALA A 209 -17.96 -6.53 -27.83
N ALA A 210 -18.53 -6.20 -26.64
CA ALA A 210 -19.88 -5.64 -26.55
C ALA A 210 -19.98 -4.20 -27.04
N GLY A 211 -18.88 -3.43 -26.94
CA GLY A 211 -18.84 -2.02 -27.31
C GLY A 211 -19.53 -1.10 -26.28
N VAL A 212 -19.28 0.21 -26.39
CA VAL A 212 -19.91 1.22 -25.52
C VAL A 212 -21.43 1.22 -25.69
N GLY A 213 -22.18 1.26 -24.60
CA GLY A 213 -23.63 1.10 -24.55
C GLY A 213 -24.11 -0.36 -24.64
N GLY A 214 -23.22 -1.29 -25.00
CA GLY A 214 -23.51 -2.71 -25.04
C GLY A 214 -23.68 -3.32 -23.66
N LYS A 215 -24.32 -4.48 -23.61
CA LYS A 215 -24.53 -5.27 -22.39
C LYS A 215 -23.53 -6.40 -22.31
N VAL A 216 -23.00 -6.65 -21.12
CA VAL A 216 -22.06 -7.74 -20.85
C VAL A 216 -22.49 -8.50 -19.59
N SER A 217 -22.27 -9.82 -19.61
CA SER A 217 -22.56 -10.72 -18.50
C SER A 217 -21.46 -11.77 -18.33
N GLY A 218 -21.41 -12.38 -17.15
CA GLY A 218 -20.45 -13.44 -16.83
C GLY A 218 -19.88 -13.31 -15.43
N LEU A 219 -18.86 -14.11 -15.12
CA LEU A 219 -18.16 -14.08 -13.84
C LEU A 219 -17.09 -12.99 -13.86
N LEU A 220 -17.08 -12.12 -12.83
CA LEU A 220 -16.13 -11.02 -12.67
C LEU A 220 -15.29 -11.21 -11.40
N GLY A 221 -13.97 -11.15 -11.56
CA GLY A 221 -12.99 -11.25 -10.47
C GLY A 221 -12.98 -12.60 -9.77
N GLY A 222 -12.23 -12.72 -8.66
CA GLY A 222 -12.17 -13.90 -7.81
C GLY A 222 -11.71 -15.20 -8.50
N LYS A 223 -10.90 -15.08 -9.56
CA LYS A 223 -10.51 -16.22 -10.41
C LYS A 223 -9.14 -16.79 -10.04
N THR A 224 -8.29 -16.02 -9.36
CA THR A 224 -6.90 -16.39 -9.09
C THR A 224 -6.80 -17.37 -7.92
N ASP A 225 -7.55 -17.17 -6.86
CA ASP A 225 -7.50 -18.00 -5.64
C ASP A 225 -8.87 -18.06 -4.95
N LYS A 226 -8.89 -18.63 -3.71
CA LYS A 226 -10.11 -18.76 -2.89
C LYS A 226 -10.12 -17.84 -1.67
N ILE A 227 -9.09 -17.01 -1.51
CA ILE A 227 -8.92 -16.16 -0.32
C ILE A 227 -9.56 -14.80 -0.56
N HIS A 228 -9.41 -14.26 -1.78
CA HIS A 228 -9.87 -12.91 -2.13
C HIS A 228 -11.35 -12.83 -2.53
N GLY A 229 -12.13 -13.87 -2.23
CA GLY A 229 -13.56 -13.97 -2.55
C GLY A 229 -13.85 -14.76 -3.83
N ASP A 230 -15.09 -15.24 -3.95
CA ASP A 230 -15.52 -15.99 -5.11
C ASP A 230 -15.85 -15.05 -6.29
N PRO A 231 -15.77 -15.54 -7.55
CA PRO A 231 -16.22 -14.78 -8.71
C PRO A 231 -17.67 -14.30 -8.56
N VAL A 232 -17.93 -13.05 -8.92
CA VAL A 232 -19.27 -12.46 -8.86
C VAL A 232 -19.98 -12.68 -10.18
N GLU A 233 -21.17 -13.30 -10.15
CA GLU A 233 -22.00 -13.44 -11.31
C GLU A 233 -22.65 -12.10 -11.68
N ILE A 234 -22.20 -11.50 -12.77
CA ILE A 234 -22.81 -10.31 -13.36
C ILE A 234 -23.84 -10.76 -14.38
N LYS A 235 -25.13 -10.63 -14.02
CA LYS A 235 -26.24 -11.01 -14.94
C LYS A 235 -26.33 -10.03 -16.10
N GLU A 236 -26.18 -8.76 -15.83
CA GLU A 236 -26.17 -7.69 -16.82
C GLU A 236 -25.35 -6.50 -16.31
N ALA A 237 -24.42 -6.01 -17.10
CA ALA A 237 -23.75 -4.73 -16.91
C ALA A 237 -23.79 -3.94 -18.21
N VAL A 238 -23.86 -2.62 -18.11
CA VAL A 238 -23.75 -1.71 -19.27
C VAL A 238 -22.31 -1.25 -19.41
N VAL A 239 -21.73 -1.35 -20.58
CA VAL A 239 -20.39 -0.82 -20.88
C VAL A 239 -20.50 0.71 -21.03
N CYS A 240 -19.98 1.46 -20.05
CA CYS A 240 -20.02 2.92 -20.03
C CYS A 240 -18.90 3.56 -20.85
N ALA A 241 -17.71 2.96 -20.82
CA ALA A 241 -16.55 3.43 -21.59
C ALA A 241 -15.53 2.31 -21.81
N LEU A 242 -14.72 2.49 -22.84
CA LEU A 242 -13.61 1.58 -23.20
C LEU A 242 -12.35 2.40 -23.45
N SER A 243 -11.19 1.81 -23.13
CA SER A 243 -9.88 2.43 -23.33
C SER A 243 -8.82 1.37 -23.62
N ASP A 244 -7.71 1.77 -24.25
CA ASP A 244 -6.49 0.96 -24.36
C ASP A 244 -5.65 0.95 -23.06
N GLY A 245 -6.07 1.70 -22.05
CA GLY A 245 -5.50 1.69 -20.70
C GLY A 245 -4.18 2.43 -20.56
N LYS A 246 -3.72 3.16 -21.56
CA LYS A 246 -2.43 3.86 -21.52
C LYS A 246 -2.54 5.21 -20.82
N ALA A 247 -1.64 5.45 -19.89
CA ALA A 247 -1.58 6.68 -19.11
C ALA A 247 -0.14 7.00 -18.68
N THR A 248 0.00 8.08 -17.93
CA THR A 248 1.24 8.46 -17.24
C THR A 248 0.91 8.75 -15.79
N PHE A 249 1.68 8.19 -14.86
CA PHE A 249 1.50 8.44 -13.44
C PHE A 249 1.61 9.91 -13.09
N VAL A 250 0.73 10.36 -12.17
CA VAL A 250 0.78 11.69 -11.54
C VAL A 250 0.97 11.58 -10.03
N SER A 251 0.91 10.39 -9.47
CA SER A 251 1.26 10.15 -8.07
C SER A 251 2.71 10.55 -7.80
N PRO A 252 3.01 11.24 -6.69
CA PRO A 252 4.38 11.65 -6.36
C PRO A 252 5.40 10.51 -6.37
N MET A 253 4.97 9.27 -6.10
CA MET A 253 5.86 8.11 -6.11
C MET A 253 6.45 7.78 -7.47
N ASN A 254 5.64 7.89 -8.54
CA ASN A 254 5.99 7.41 -9.87
C ASN A 254 5.72 8.46 -10.95
N ALA A 255 5.65 9.73 -10.58
CA ALA A 255 5.29 10.82 -11.49
C ALA A 255 6.13 10.79 -12.79
N GLY A 256 5.45 10.85 -13.92
CA GLY A 256 6.08 10.85 -15.23
C GLY A 256 6.38 9.46 -15.82
N LEU A 257 6.26 8.37 -15.06
CA LEU A 257 6.45 7.03 -15.59
C LEU A 257 5.23 6.56 -16.40
N PRO A 258 5.43 5.81 -17.48
CA PRO A 258 4.33 5.26 -18.27
C PRO A 258 3.57 4.19 -17.48
N LEU A 259 2.27 4.07 -17.78
CA LEU A 259 1.34 3.14 -17.16
C LEU A 259 0.49 2.50 -18.25
N ASP A 260 0.31 1.18 -18.20
CA ASP A 260 -0.49 0.42 -19.14
C ASP A 260 -1.40 -0.58 -18.40
N PHE A 261 -2.70 -0.35 -18.44
CA PHE A 261 -3.72 -1.24 -17.90
C PHE A 261 -4.25 -2.24 -18.95
N GLY A 262 -3.78 -2.13 -20.19
CA GLY A 262 -4.29 -2.90 -21.33
C GLY A 262 -5.74 -2.54 -21.64
N LYS A 263 -6.48 -3.47 -22.24
CA LYS A 263 -7.93 -3.30 -22.47
C LYS A 263 -8.61 -2.95 -21.15
N THR A 264 -9.13 -1.75 -21.07
CA THR A 264 -9.79 -1.22 -19.87
C THR A 264 -11.24 -0.91 -20.18
N ALA A 265 -12.14 -1.31 -19.30
CA ALA A 265 -13.57 -1.05 -19.45
C ALA A 265 -14.11 -0.44 -18.15
N ARG A 266 -14.93 0.59 -18.25
CA ARG A 266 -15.82 1.04 -17.19
C ARG A 266 -17.19 0.46 -17.46
N ILE A 267 -17.67 -0.35 -16.53
CA ILE A 267 -18.98 -1.00 -16.60
C ILE A 267 -19.85 -0.51 -15.45
N ARG A 268 -21.16 -0.55 -15.62
CA ARG A 268 -22.14 -0.23 -14.58
C ARG A 268 -23.05 -1.42 -14.33
N VAL A 269 -23.11 -1.83 -13.07
CA VAL A 269 -23.97 -2.90 -12.56
C VAL A 269 -24.93 -2.27 -11.54
N GLY A 270 -26.22 -2.17 -11.88
CA GLY A 270 -27.13 -1.36 -11.07
C GLY A 270 -26.67 0.09 -10.98
N ASN A 271 -26.47 0.58 -9.77
CA ASN A 271 -25.96 1.93 -9.50
C ASN A 271 -24.44 2.00 -9.28
N VAL A 272 -23.73 0.87 -9.28
CA VAL A 272 -22.28 0.77 -9.00
C VAL A 272 -21.49 0.74 -10.31
N GLU A 273 -20.44 1.55 -10.38
CA GLU A 273 -19.49 1.50 -11.49
C GLU A 273 -18.22 0.73 -11.12
N VAL A 274 -17.66 0.00 -12.06
CA VAL A 274 -16.46 -0.83 -11.87
C VAL A 274 -15.50 -0.62 -13.03
N ILE A 275 -14.23 -0.39 -12.70
CA ILE A 275 -13.13 -0.41 -13.68
C ILE A 275 -12.58 -1.83 -13.76
N VAL A 276 -12.57 -2.41 -14.96
CA VAL A 276 -12.00 -3.73 -15.25
C VAL A 276 -10.80 -3.54 -16.16
N ILE A 277 -9.68 -4.15 -15.81
CA ILE A 277 -8.40 -4.03 -16.55
C ILE A 277 -7.91 -5.40 -17.02
N SER A 278 -7.11 -5.42 -18.08
CA SER A 278 -6.54 -6.66 -18.64
C SER A 278 -5.03 -6.83 -18.42
N ILE A 279 -4.34 -5.79 -17.93
CA ILE A 279 -2.93 -5.86 -17.53
C ILE A 279 -2.83 -5.32 -16.11
N LEU A 280 -2.27 -6.13 -15.21
CA LEU A 280 -1.98 -5.73 -13.84
C LEU A 280 -0.61 -5.05 -13.78
N ALA A 281 -0.60 -3.74 -14.00
CA ALA A 281 0.64 -2.96 -14.00
C ALA A 281 1.15 -2.66 -12.58
N THR A 282 0.24 -2.33 -11.65
CA THR A 282 0.56 -1.95 -10.27
C THR A 282 -0.72 -1.87 -9.42
N GLN A 283 -0.59 -1.40 -8.19
CA GLN A 283 -1.71 -0.99 -7.34
C GLN A 283 -2.29 0.38 -7.77
N THR A 284 -3.46 0.75 -7.26
CA THR A 284 -4.06 2.06 -7.52
C THR A 284 -3.28 3.16 -6.79
N LEU A 285 -2.39 3.86 -7.50
CA LEU A 285 -1.55 4.92 -6.93
C LEU A 285 -2.16 6.31 -7.11
N ASP A 286 -2.96 6.50 -8.17
CA ASP A 286 -3.63 7.75 -8.52
C ASP A 286 -4.93 7.49 -9.29
N ASP A 287 -5.51 8.54 -9.86
CA ASP A 287 -6.80 8.50 -10.57
C ASP A 287 -6.70 8.02 -12.02
N ARG A 288 -5.52 7.66 -12.52
CA ARG A 288 -5.34 7.36 -13.95
C ARG A 288 -6.18 6.18 -14.43
N ALA A 289 -6.35 5.14 -13.60
CA ALA A 289 -7.21 3.98 -13.94
C ALA A 289 -8.67 4.38 -14.19
N PHE A 290 -9.14 5.43 -13.55
CA PHE A 290 -10.48 5.98 -13.71
C PHE A 290 -10.54 6.93 -14.92
N LEU A 291 -9.61 7.86 -15.00
CA LEU A 291 -9.60 8.89 -16.03
C LEU A 291 -9.39 8.35 -17.45
N VAL A 292 -8.67 7.24 -17.65
CA VAL A 292 -8.55 6.61 -18.97
C VAL A 292 -9.90 6.15 -19.54
N THR A 293 -10.91 6.00 -18.68
CA THR A 293 -12.29 5.68 -19.07
C THR A 293 -13.25 6.87 -18.90
N GLY A 294 -12.71 8.08 -18.68
CA GLY A 294 -13.48 9.30 -18.52
C GLY A 294 -14.25 9.41 -17.20
N ALA A 295 -13.89 8.64 -16.16
CA ALA A 295 -14.49 8.78 -14.84
C ALA A 295 -13.73 9.83 -14.03
N ASP A 296 -14.38 11.00 -13.76
CA ASP A 296 -13.88 11.97 -12.80
C ASP A 296 -14.31 11.56 -11.38
N LEU A 297 -13.36 11.41 -10.48
CA LEU A 297 -13.66 10.97 -9.12
C LEU A 297 -14.52 11.97 -8.33
N ASN A 298 -14.58 13.23 -8.74
CA ASN A 298 -15.48 14.21 -8.13
C ASN A 298 -16.97 13.95 -8.41
N ASP A 299 -17.28 13.10 -9.39
CA ASP A 299 -18.65 12.67 -9.70
C ASP A 299 -19.17 11.59 -8.76
N TYR A 300 -18.31 11.05 -7.89
CA TYR A 300 -18.63 9.95 -6.98
C TYR A 300 -18.59 10.39 -5.52
N ASP A 301 -19.37 9.69 -4.69
CA ASP A 301 -19.36 9.85 -3.25
C ASP A 301 -18.40 8.83 -2.60
N ILE A 302 -18.34 7.61 -3.15
CA ILE A 302 -17.48 6.53 -2.68
C ILE A 302 -16.57 6.05 -3.81
N VAL A 303 -15.28 6.07 -3.55
CA VAL A 303 -14.24 5.54 -4.44
C VAL A 303 -13.53 4.38 -3.74
N SER A 304 -13.77 3.16 -4.19
CA SER A 304 -13.07 1.99 -3.65
C SER A 304 -11.84 1.66 -4.48
N ILE A 305 -10.73 1.35 -3.81
CA ILE A 305 -9.44 1.05 -4.44
C ILE A 305 -8.73 -0.13 -3.77
N LYS A 306 -7.79 -0.74 -4.47
CA LYS A 306 -6.95 -1.85 -3.98
C LYS A 306 -5.51 -1.38 -3.77
N SER A 307 -5.19 -1.03 -2.52
CA SER A 307 -3.88 -0.56 -2.08
C SER A 307 -3.85 -0.43 -0.57
N THR A 308 -2.68 -0.53 0.05
CA THR A 308 -2.55 -0.38 1.52
C THR A 308 -2.27 1.05 1.94
N ASN A 309 -1.17 1.67 1.48
CA ASN A 309 -0.82 3.04 1.87
C ASN A 309 -0.27 3.92 0.73
N HIS A 310 0.32 3.33 -0.32
CA HIS A 310 0.98 4.12 -1.37
C HIS A 310 0.05 5.11 -2.07
N PHE A 311 -1.23 4.75 -2.23
CA PHE A 311 -2.27 5.61 -2.78
C PHE A 311 -2.43 6.93 -2.02
N ARG A 312 -2.07 6.97 -0.73
CA ARG A 312 -2.25 8.15 0.13
C ARG A 312 -1.46 9.36 -0.36
N ALA A 313 -0.33 9.16 -1.05
CA ALA A 313 0.44 10.26 -1.64
C ALA A 313 -0.40 11.11 -2.60
N PHE A 314 -1.33 10.49 -3.32
CA PHE A 314 -2.22 11.18 -4.26
C PHE A 314 -3.61 11.46 -3.65
N PHE A 315 -4.23 10.46 -3.03
CA PHE A 315 -5.64 10.56 -2.61
C PHE A 315 -5.83 11.34 -1.29
N GLN A 316 -4.89 11.27 -0.34
CA GLN A 316 -5.09 11.88 0.98
C GLN A 316 -5.34 13.39 0.94
N PRO A 317 -4.66 14.20 0.12
CA PRO A 317 -4.96 15.64 0.03
C PRO A 317 -6.24 15.96 -0.76
N ARG A 318 -6.90 14.96 -1.39
CA ARG A 318 -8.06 15.14 -2.28
C ARG A 318 -9.33 14.53 -1.73
N ALA A 319 -9.21 13.44 -0.99
CA ALA A 319 -10.34 12.74 -0.40
C ALA A 319 -10.87 13.47 0.84
N LYS A 320 -12.19 13.44 1.03
CA LYS A 320 -12.83 13.92 2.26
C LYS A 320 -12.44 13.08 3.47
N ALA A 321 -12.36 11.76 3.29
CA ALA A 321 -11.91 10.80 4.28
C ALA A 321 -11.34 9.55 3.60
N ILE A 322 -10.55 8.77 4.36
CA ILE A 322 -10.04 7.48 3.94
C ILE A 322 -10.43 6.44 4.99
N VAL A 323 -11.07 5.37 4.55
CA VAL A 323 -11.49 4.24 5.37
C VAL A 323 -10.77 2.99 4.87
N THR A 324 -10.05 2.30 5.75
CA THR A 324 -9.34 1.08 5.41
C THR A 324 -10.19 -0.14 5.77
N THR A 325 -10.38 -1.05 4.82
CA THR A 325 -10.98 -2.37 5.05
C THR A 325 -9.96 -3.47 4.83
N ASN A 326 -10.11 -4.54 5.59
CA ASN A 326 -9.21 -5.69 5.56
C ASN A 326 -10.00 -7.00 5.56
N PRO A 327 -10.73 -7.31 4.47
CA PRO A 327 -11.35 -8.61 4.29
C PRO A 327 -10.27 -9.69 4.14
N PRO A 328 -10.64 -10.99 4.09
CA PRO A 328 -9.67 -12.04 3.81
C PRO A 328 -8.88 -11.80 2.52
N GLY A 329 -7.56 -11.99 2.58
CA GLY A 329 -6.65 -11.80 1.46
C GLY A 329 -5.21 -12.09 1.85
N ILE A 330 -4.32 -12.23 0.86
CA ILE A 330 -2.90 -12.54 1.13
C ILE A 330 -2.23 -11.39 1.89
N HIS A 331 -2.55 -10.16 1.59
CA HIS A 331 -2.01 -8.97 2.26
C HIS A 331 -2.82 -8.56 3.50
N THR A 332 -3.32 -9.56 4.23
CA THR A 332 -4.15 -9.36 5.42
C THR A 332 -3.40 -8.63 6.54
N ALA A 333 -4.11 -7.82 7.31
CA ALA A 333 -3.62 -7.22 8.56
C ALA A 333 -3.74 -8.17 9.76
N ASP A 334 -4.46 -9.27 9.64
CA ASP A 334 -4.53 -10.33 10.65
C ASP A 334 -3.48 -11.42 10.36
N TYR A 335 -2.29 -11.24 10.89
CA TYR A 335 -1.17 -12.17 10.66
C TYR A 335 -1.36 -13.55 11.29
N LYS A 336 -2.39 -13.76 12.12
CA LYS A 336 -2.76 -15.09 12.64
C LYS A 336 -3.32 -16.00 11.54
N LEU A 337 -3.79 -15.42 10.44
CA LEU A 337 -4.24 -16.16 9.27
C LEU A 337 -3.09 -16.69 8.40
N LEU A 338 -1.87 -16.20 8.64
CA LEU A 338 -0.68 -16.59 7.87
C LEU A 338 0.09 -17.71 8.59
N THR A 339 0.57 -18.67 7.83
CA THR A 339 1.41 -19.76 8.35
C THR A 339 2.88 -19.41 8.11
N TYR A 340 3.67 -19.41 9.19
CA TYR A 340 5.10 -19.13 9.14
C TYR A 340 5.89 -20.35 9.57
N HIS A 341 6.93 -20.70 8.82
CA HIS A 341 7.86 -21.81 9.09
C HIS A 341 9.27 -21.33 9.44
N LYS A 342 9.67 -20.14 8.98
CA LYS A 342 11.02 -19.59 9.14
C LYS A 342 11.08 -18.41 10.10
N VAL A 343 9.98 -17.74 10.32
CA VAL A 343 9.91 -16.57 11.21
C VAL A 343 10.20 -16.98 12.66
N PRO A 344 11.17 -16.34 13.34
CA PRO A 344 11.48 -16.63 14.73
C PRO A 344 10.29 -16.37 15.66
N ARG A 345 10.20 -17.18 16.73
CA ARG A 345 9.17 -17.02 17.75
C ARG A 345 9.82 -16.79 19.13
N PRO A 346 9.20 -16.04 20.05
CA PRO A 346 7.92 -15.32 19.92
C PRO A 346 8.05 -14.06 19.04
N ILE A 347 6.95 -13.67 18.39
CA ILE A 347 6.84 -12.42 17.64
C ILE A 347 5.49 -11.76 17.98
N TYR A 348 5.51 -10.44 18.22
CA TYR A 348 4.33 -9.61 18.50
C TYR A 348 3.56 -9.29 17.22
#